data_4529f267d6275f83ac81be3c5cacfd19
#
_entry.id   4529f267d6275f83ac81be3c5cacfd19
#
_cell.length_a   1.000
_cell.length_b   1.000
_cell.length_c   1.000
_cell.angle_alpha   90.00
_cell.angle_beta   90.00
_cell.angle_gamma   90.00
#
_symmetry.space_group_name_H-M   'P 1'
#
loop_
_entity.id
_entity.type
_entity.pdbx_description
1 polymer ?
#
loop_
_entity_poly.entity_id
_entity_poly.type
_entity_poly.pdbx_seq_one_letter_code
_entity_poly.pdbx_strand_id
1 'polypeptide(L)'
;MTQDKQARNASHDAAADALGALLDEGKTVVFLTLGAPTVYSTYWYVHKRVAARGYAAELVPGVPSFCAAAAAMGRALCEDGEMLHIIPATHGRAEEGPALPGRTALMKTGKSVLEVRHLLRQRGEPGSAALLPTVGYDGQRLHKHTTE
;
A
#
# COMPACT_ATOMS: atom_id res chain seq x y z
N MET A 1 8.67 5.29 9.96
CA MET A 1 9.37 5.42 8.65
C MET A 1 10.11 6.74 8.63
N THR A 2 11.41 6.73 8.40
CA THR A 2 12.28 7.91 8.36
C THR A 2 11.87 8.82 7.20
N GLN A 3 11.61 10.11 7.48
CA GLN A 3 11.28 11.08 6.43
C GLN A 3 12.53 11.49 5.61
N ASP A 4 13.71 11.27 6.16
CA ASP A 4 14.98 11.53 5.47
C ASP A 4 15.18 10.52 4.31
N LYS A 5 15.24 11.06 3.10
CA LYS A 5 15.46 10.29 1.86
C LYS A 5 16.83 9.61 1.86
N GLN A 6 17.84 10.26 2.44
CA GLN A 6 19.21 9.73 2.49
C GLN A 6 19.29 8.53 3.45
N ALA A 7 18.74 8.65 4.64
CA ALA A 7 18.68 7.56 5.62
C ALA A 7 17.89 6.34 5.10
N ARG A 8 16.79 6.59 4.37
CA ARG A 8 16.03 5.53 3.70
C ARG A 8 16.86 4.80 2.64
N ASN A 9 17.55 5.54 1.79
CA ASN A 9 18.39 4.93 0.76
C ASN A 9 19.51 4.11 1.39
N ALA A 10 20.20 4.62 2.41
CA ALA A 10 21.21 3.89 3.15
C ALA A 10 20.68 2.58 3.76
N SER A 11 19.47 2.61 4.31
CA SER A 11 18.82 1.39 4.82
C SER A 11 18.50 0.36 3.71
N HIS A 12 18.07 0.83 2.54
CA HIS A 12 17.84 -0.07 1.39
C HIS A 12 19.15 -0.65 0.84
N ASP A 13 20.23 0.15 0.84
CA ASP A 13 21.56 -0.29 0.42
C ASP A 13 22.10 -1.36 1.37
N ALA A 14 22.03 -1.11 2.68
CA ALA A 14 22.46 -2.07 3.71
C ALA A 14 21.66 -3.40 3.63
N ALA A 15 20.34 -3.32 3.38
CA ALA A 15 19.54 -4.52 3.18
C ALA A 15 19.95 -5.31 1.94
N ALA A 16 20.25 -4.62 0.83
CA ALA A 16 20.74 -5.26 -0.39
C ALA A 16 22.15 -5.86 -0.22
N ASP A 17 23.00 -5.21 0.57
CA ASP A 17 24.36 -5.74 0.91
C ASP A 17 24.24 -7.02 1.72
N ALA A 18 23.39 -7.03 2.74
CA ALA A 18 23.17 -8.22 3.56
C ALA A 18 22.61 -9.41 2.74
N LEU A 19 21.69 -9.14 1.81
CA LEU A 19 21.17 -10.16 0.90
C LEU A 19 22.25 -10.66 -0.05
N GLY A 20 23.05 -9.75 -0.63
CA GLY A 20 24.15 -10.11 -1.52
C GLY A 20 25.16 -11.05 -0.86
N ALA A 21 25.56 -10.76 0.36
CA ALA A 21 26.49 -11.63 1.12
C ALA A 21 25.95 -13.05 1.28
N LEU A 22 24.64 -13.21 1.56
CA LEU A 22 24.04 -14.56 1.66
C LEU A 22 23.96 -15.26 0.30
N LEU A 23 23.70 -14.52 -0.76
CA LEU A 23 23.62 -15.07 -2.13
C LEU A 23 25.00 -15.48 -2.64
N ASP A 24 26.07 -14.74 -2.30
CA ASP A 24 27.45 -15.07 -2.63
C ASP A 24 27.92 -16.36 -1.94
N GLU A 25 27.36 -16.67 -0.76
CA GLU A 25 27.55 -17.95 -0.09
C GLU A 25 26.75 -19.12 -0.73
N GLY A 26 26.03 -18.87 -1.83
CA GLY A 26 25.22 -19.87 -2.52
C GLY A 26 23.88 -20.17 -1.83
N LYS A 27 23.44 -19.33 -0.89
CA LYS A 27 22.17 -19.51 -0.18
C LYS A 27 20.97 -19.04 -1.03
N THR A 28 19.84 -19.72 -0.89
CA THR A 28 18.55 -19.23 -1.36
C THR A 28 17.91 -18.36 -0.28
N VAL A 29 17.54 -17.14 -0.62
CA VAL A 29 16.96 -16.17 0.32
C VAL A 29 15.52 -15.86 -0.05
N VAL A 30 14.62 -15.88 0.93
CA VAL A 30 13.22 -15.48 0.78
C VAL A 30 12.99 -14.18 1.56
N PHE A 31 12.62 -13.12 0.86
CA PHE A 31 12.24 -11.84 1.47
C PHE A 31 10.73 -11.77 1.62
N LEU A 32 10.24 -11.78 2.86
CA LEU A 32 8.81 -11.69 3.14
C LEU A 32 8.34 -10.24 3.20
N THR A 33 7.25 -9.94 2.52
CA THR A 33 6.57 -8.64 2.58
C THR A 33 5.05 -8.82 2.68
N LEU A 34 4.40 -7.88 3.33
CA LEU A 34 2.93 -7.89 3.44
C LEU A 34 2.32 -7.30 2.17
N GLY A 35 1.25 -7.92 1.67
CA GLY A 35 0.53 -7.47 0.49
C GLY A 35 1.26 -7.78 -0.83
N ALA A 36 1.03 -6.98 -1.86
CA ALA A 36 1.67 -7.16 -3.15
C ALA A 36 3.07 -6.52 -3.16
N PRO A 37 4.13 -7.27 -3.54
CA PRO A 37 5.50 -6.75 -3.56
C PRO A 37 5.71 -5.62 -4.58
N THR A 38 4.83 -5.50 -5.57
CA THR A 38 4.89 -4.51 -6.65
C THR A 38 4.06 -3.25 -6.40
N VAL A 39 3.21 -3.23 -5.35
CA VAL A 39 2.30 -2.10 -5.06
C VAL A 39 2.74 -1.37 -3.81
N TYR A 40 3.40 -0.23 -3.95
CA TYR A 40 3.90 0.62 -2.86
C TYR A 40 4.71 -0.11 -1.78
N SER A 41 5.37 -1.22 -2.15
CA SER A 41 6.20 -2.03 -1.25
C SER A 41 7.60 -1.46 -1.11
N THR A 42 8.13 -1.48 0.10
CA THR A 42 9.53 -1.13 0.38
C THR A 42 10.49 -2.14 -0.25
N TYR A 43 10.07 -3.41 -0.39
CA TYR A 43 10.88 -4.45 -1.03
C TYR A 43 11.31 -4.06 -2.47
N TRP A 44 10.47 -3.34 -3.21
CA TRP A 44 10.79 -2.93 -4.58
C TRP A 44 12.10 -2.12 -4.69
N TYR A 45 12.43 -1.34 -3.66
CA TYR A 45 13.69 -0.59 -3.61
C TYR A 45 14.90 -1.50 -3.37
N VAL A 46 14.72 -2.57 -2.59
CA VAL A 46 15.75 -3.60 -2.35
C VAL A 46 15.89 -4.49 -3.58
N HIS A 47 14.78 -4.94 -4.16
CA HIS A 47 14.75 -5.76 -5.38
C HIS A 47 15.58 -5.13 -6.51
N LYS A 48 15.37 -3.86 -6.81
CA LYS A 48 16.14 -3.17 -7.86
C LYS A 48 17.65 -3.17 -7.60
N ARG A 49 18.07 -3.08 -6.36
CA ARG A 49 19.49 -3.09 -5.97
C ARG A 49 20.13 -4.48 -6.11
N VAL A 50 19.39 -5.49 -5.71
CA VAL A 50 19.83 -6.90 -5.83
C VAL A 50 19.92 -7.28 -7.31
N ALA A 51 18.90 -6.96 -8.11
CA ALA A 51 18.89 -7.22 -9.54
C ALA A 51 20.00 -6.45 -10.30
N ALA A 52 20.28 -5.21 -9.91
CA ALA A 52 21.37 -4.41 -10.51
C ALA A 52 22.77 -4.99 -10.24
N ARG A 53 22.91 -5.86 -9.24
CA ARG A 53 24.15 -6.60 -8.94
C ARG A 53 24.26 -7.92 -9.71
N GLY A 54 23.28 -8.26 -10.54
CA GLY A 54 23.26 -9.47 -11.36
C GLY A 54 22.67 -10.71 -10.69
N TYR A 55 22.12 -10.59 -9.47
CA TYR A 55 21.46 -11.72 -8.83
C TYR A 55 20.08 -11.98 -9.45
N ALA A 56 19.75 -13.24 -9.67
CA ALA A 56 18.41 -13.65 -10.05
C ALA A 56 17.45 -13.43 -8.88
N ALA A 57 16.33 -12.76 -9.14
CA ALA A 57 15.30 -12.50 -8.14
C ALA A 57 13.91 -12.70 -8.74
N GLU A 58 13.12 -13.55 -8.11
CA GLU A 58 11.74 -13.84 -8.50
C GLU A 58 10.77 -13.08 -7.60
N LEU A 59 9.66 -12.61 -8.18
CA LEU A 59 8.56 -11.96 -7.46
C LEU A 59 7.37 -12.90 -7.40
N VAL A 60 7.03 -13.33 -6.20
CA VAL A 60 5.79 -14.07 -5.96
C VAL A 60 4.66 -13.05 -5.72
N PRO A 61 3.58 -13.07 -6.51
CA PRO A 61 2.48 -12.11 -6.35
C PRO A 61 1.77 -12.31 -5.03
N GLY A 62 1.35 -11.20 -4.42
CA GLY A 62 0.55 -11.18 -3.21
C GLY A 62 -0.72 -10.36 -3.39
N VAL A 63 -1.63 -10.44 -2.43
CA VAL A 63 -2.91 -9.71 -2.45
C VAL A 63 -2.70 -8.29 -1.94
N PRO A 64 -2.96 -7.24 -2.75
CA PRO A 64 -2.89 -5.86 -2.29
C PRO A 64 -3.90 -5.58 -1.18
N SER A 65 -3.56 -4.70 -0.24
CA SER A 65 -4.42 -4.41 0.91
C SER A 65 -5.81 -3.90 0.53
N PHE A 66 -5.97 -3.15 -0.56
CA PHE A 66 -7.27 -2.70 -1.03
C PHE A 66 -8.14 -3.85 -1.56
N CYS A 67 -7.55 -4.87 -2.20
CA CYS A 67 -8.27 -6.08 -2.59
C CYS A 67 -8.69 -6.91 -1.37
N ALA A 68 -7.78 -7.07 -0.41
CA ALA A 68 -8.09 -7.76 0.85
C ALA A 68 -9.19 -7.03 1.63
N ALA A 69 -9.17 -5.70 1.64
CA ALA A 69 -10.21 -4.87 2.25
C ALA A 69 -11.57 -5.07 1.58
N ALA A 70 -11.63 -5.07 0.26
CA ALA A 70 -12.85 -5.32 -0.50
C ALA A 70 -13.46 -6.69 -0.19
N ALA A 71 -12.62 -7.73 -0.18
CA ALA A 71 -13.02 -9.09 0.19
C ALA A 71 -13.56 -9.15 1.63
N ALA A 72 -12.88 -8.51 2.60
CA ALA A 72 -13.33 -8.46 3.98
C ALA A 72 -14.66 -7.70 4.16
N MET A 73 -14.95 -6.75 3.28
CA MET A 73 -16.23 -6.03 3.24
C MET A 73 -17.34 -6.78 2.51
N GLY A 74 -17.01 -7.85 1.77
CA GLY A 74 -17.95 -8.54 0.88
C GLY A 74 -18.42 -7.64 -0.27
N ARG A 75 -17.56 -6.79 -0.81
CA ARG A 75 -17.88 -5.82 -1.86
C ARG A 75 -16.86 -5.88 -2.99
N ALA A 76 -17.33 -5.67 -4.22
CA ALA A 76 -16.47 -5.39 -5.35
C ALA A 76 -15.83 -3.99 -5.19
N LEU A 77 -14.59 -3.84 -5.64
CA LEU A 77 -13.94 -2.53 -5.73
C LEU A 77 -14.51 -1.70 -6.87
N CYS A 78 -14.81 -2.35 -7.98
CA CYS A 78 -15.43 -1.76 -9.16
C CYS A 78 -16.23 -2.84 -9.89
N GLU A 79 -17.25 -2.44 -10.63
CA GLU A 79 -18.10 -3.31 -11.43
C GLU A 79 -18.22 -2.74 -12.85
N ASP A 80 -18.49 -3.63 -13.81
CA ASP A 80 -18.65 -3.28 -15.23
C ASP A 80 -17.53 -2.37 -15.77
N GLY A 81 -17.89 -1.19 -16.26
CA GLY A 81 -16.96 -0.21 -16.81
C GLY A 81 -16.46 0.86 -15.81
N GLU A 82 -16.68 0.68 -14.51
CA GLU A 82 -16.21 1.63 -13.51
C GLU A 82 -14.68 1.72 -13.47
N MET A 83 -14.13 2.92 -13.40
CA MET A 83 -12.70 3.14 -13.21
C MET A 83 -12.32 2.94 -11.75
N LEU A 84 -11.16 2.30 -11.51
CA LEU A 84 -10.55 2.18 -10.19
C LEU A 84 -9.28 3.02 -10.11
N HIS A 85 -9.28 3.99 -9.20
CA HIS A 85 -8.12 4.83 -8.89
C HIS A 85 -7.46 4.37 -7.61
N ILE A 86 -6.13 4.12 -7.65
CA ILE A 86 -5.34 3.73 -6.49
C ILE A 86 -4.40 4.88 -6.15
N ILE A 87 -4.69 5.59 -5.07
CA ILE A 87 -4.01 6.84 -4.72
C ILE A 87 -3.34 6.72 -3.36
N PRO A 88 -2.03 6.97 -3.26
CA PRO A 88 -1.37 7.10 -1.96
C PRO A 88 -1.73 8.45 -1.34
N ALA A 89 -2.43 8.46 -0.22
CA ALA A 89 -2.85 9.67 0.49
C ALA A 89 -1.70 10.42 1.21
N THR A 90 -0.45 10.04 0.94
CA THR A 90 0.74 10.74 1.42
C THR A 90 1.03 11.96 0.56
N HIS A 91 1.65 12.99 1.15
CA HIS A 91 2.07 14.21 0.44
C HIS A 91 0.92 15.07 -0.13
N GLY A 92 -0.20 15.18 0.57
CA GLY A 92 -1.32 16.06 0.20
C GLY A 92 -2.16 15.56 -0.99
N ARG A 93 -2.02 14.30 -1.39
CA ARG A 93 -2.78 13.72 -2.52
C ARG A 93 -4.14 13.12 -2.12
N ALA A 94 -4.50 13.20 -0.84
CA ALA A 94 -5.78 12.70 -0.36
C ALA A 94 -6.98 13.39 -1.03
N GLU A 95 -6.82 14.65 -1.44
CA GLU A 95 -7.86 15.45 -2.09
C GLU A 95 -8.14 15.05 -3.54
N GLU A 96 -7.17 14.41 -4.21
CA GLU A 96 -7.28 14.03 -5.62
C GLU A 96 -8.33 12.92 -5.82
N GLY A 97 -8.39 11.95 -4.90
CA GLY A 97 -9.23 10.77 -5.02
C GLY A 97 -10.72 11.08 -5.20
N PRO A 98 -11.35 11.86 -4.30
CA PRO A 98 -12.76 12.18 -4.41
C PRO A 98 -13.13 13.04 -5.64
N ALA A 99 -12.13 13.64 -6.31
CA ALA A 99 -12.37 14.45 -7.52
C ALA A 99 -12.47 13.62 -8.80
N LEU A 100 -12.02 12.37 -8.76
CA LEU A 100 -11.98 11.48 -9.92
C LEU A 100 -13.31 10.72 -10.08
N PRO A 101 -13.79 10.50 -11.30
CA PRO A 101 -14.99 9.69 -11.55
C PRO A 101 -14.67 8.20 -11.29
N GLY A 102 -15.64 7.47 -10.75
CA GLY A 102 -15.49 6.04 -10.45
C GLY A 102 -15.16 5.75 -8.99
N ARG A 103 -14.41 4.67 -8.75
CA ARG A 103 -14.06 4.22 -7.41
C ARG A 103 -12.61 4.59 -7.06
N THR A 104 -12.39 4.93 -5.80
CA THR A 104 -11.06 5.29 -5.32
C THR A 104 -10.66 4.46 -4.10
N ALA A 105 -9.51 3.83 -4.19
CA ALA A 105 -8.82 3.21 -3.06
C ALA A 105 -7.71 4.14 -2.56
N LEU A 106 -7.94 4.80 -1.43
CA LEU A 106 -6.93 5.62 -0.77
C LEU A 106 -6.03 4.75 0.10
N MET A 107 -4.76 4.69 -0.24
CA MET A 107 -3.75 3.93 0.50
C MET A 107 -2.88 4.83 1.38
N LYS A 108 -2.36 4.28 2.47
CA LYS A 108 -1.44 4.99 3.38
C LYS A 108 -2.03 6.28 3.95
N THR A 109 -3.33 6.29 4.21
CA THR A 109 -4.05 7.44 4.76
C THR A 109 -3.50 7.91 6.11
N GLY A 110 -3.13 6.98 7.00
CA GLY A 110 -2.45 7.31 8.26
C GLY A 110 -3.03 8.56 8.96
N LYS A 111 -2.24 9.62 9.06
CA LYS A 111 -2.64 10.89 9.67
C LYS A 111 -3.68 11.68 8.85
N SER A 112 -3.80 11.39 7.54
CA SER A 112 -4.73 12.10 6.63
C SER A 112 -6.17 11.55 6.69
N VAL A 113 -6.46 10.56 7.54
CA VAL A 113 -7.83 10.00 7.67
C VAL A 113 -8.86 11.07 8.03
N LEU A 114 -8.51 11.97 8.95
CA LEU A 114 -9.42 13.06 9.36
C LEU A 114 -9.66 14.07 8.23
N GLU A 115 -8.64 14.35 7.44
CA GLU A 115 -8.71 15.22 6.26
C GLU A 115 -9.62 14.60 5.19
N VAL A 116 -9.42 13.32 4.86
CA VAL A 116 -10.30 12.58 3.93
C VAL A 116 -11.77 12.61 4.42
N ARG A 117 -12.00 12.37 5.70
CA ARG A 117 -13.34 12.44 6.30
C ARG A 117 -13.97 13.82 6.15
N HIS A 118 -13.20 14.89 6.35
CA HIS A 118 -13.65 16.25 6.19
C HIS A 118 -14.05 16.54 4.74
N LEU A 119 -13.22 16.16 3.78
CA LEU A 119 -13.49 16.30 2.35
C LEU A 119 -14.77 15.59 1.90
N LEU A 120 -14.98 14.33 2.35
CA LEU A 120 -16.21 13.59 2.04
C LEU A 120 -17.46 14.24 2.63
N ARG A 121 -17.36 14.81 3.84
CA ARG A 121 -18.48 15.56 4.43
C ARG A 121 -18.80 16.82 3.66
N GLN A 122 -17.80 17.59 3.22
CA GLN A 122 -18.01 18.79 2.40
C GLN A 122 -18.69 18.50 1.07
N ARG A 123 -18.49 17.31 0.52
CA ARG A 123 -19.12 16.84 -0.73
C ARG A 123 -20.50 16.21 -0.54
N GLY A 124 -20.98 16.12 0.69
CA GLY A 124 -22.27 15.48 0.99
C GLY A 124 -22.24 13.95 0.83
N GLU A 125 -21.07 13.32 0.83
CA GLU A 125 -20.86 11.88 0.61
C GLU A 125 -20.31 11.14 1.84
N PRO A 126 -20.71 11.44 3.08
CA PRO A 126 -20.10 10.85 4.28
C PRO A 126 -20.28 9.34 4.40
N GLY A 127 -21.30 8.79 3.73
CA GLY A 127 -21.61 7.34 3.74
C GLY A 127 -21.01 6.54 2.59
N SER A 128 -20.32 7.20 1.64
CA SER A 128 -19.78 6.55 0.44
C SER A 128 -18.44 5.83 0.67
N ALA A 129 -17.77 6.08 1.79
CA ALA A 129 -16.46 5.54 2.09
C ALA A 129 -16.47 4.53 3.24
N ALA A 130 -15.57 3.56 3.16
CA ALA A 130 -15.25 2.63 4.24
C ALA A 130 -13.77 2.73 4.62
N LEU A 131 -13.47 2.61 5.90
CA LEU A 131 -12.13 2.62 6.44
C LEU A 131 -11.81 1.28 7.09
N LEU A 132 -10.72 0.64 6.64
CA LEU A 132 -10.17 -0.56 7.25
C LEU A 132 -8.71 -0.29 7.65
N PRO A 133 -8.45 0.00 8.92
CA PRO A 133 -7.09 0.26 9.40
C PRO A 133 -6.19 -0.96 9.32
N THR A 134 -6.75 -2.14 9.56
CA THR A 134 -6.05 -3.43 9.55
C THR A 134 -6.93 -4.50 8.90
N VAL A 135 -6.38 -5.21 7.93
CA VAL A 135 -7.07 -6.31 7.23
C VAL A 135 -6.27 -7.59 7.42
N GLY A 136 -6.96 -8.68 7.79
CA GLY A 136 -6.36 -10.00 7.96
C GLY A 136 -5.58 -10.19 9.26
N TYR A 137 -5.76 -9.33 10.26
CA TYR A 137 -5.18 -9.44 11.60
C TYR A 137 -6.27 -9.64 12.67
N ASP A 138 -5.90 -10.25 13.78
CA ASP A 138 -6.75 -10.30 14.96
C ASP A 138 -7.12 -8.88 15.40
N GLY A 139 -8.41 -8.65 15.65
CA GLY A 139 -8.92 -7.32 15.97
C GLY A 139 -9.20 -6.42 14.75
N GLN A 140 -9.32 -6.99 13.55
CA GLN A 140 -9.79 -6.25 12.38
C GLN A 140 -11.05 -5.44 12.70
N ARG A 141 -11.02 -4.13 12.40
CA ARG A 141 -12.16 -3.23 12.57
C ARG A 141 -12.59 -2.69 11.21
N LEU A 142 -13.88 -2.82 10.93
CA LEU A 142 -14.50 -2.25 9.74
C LEU A 142 -15.34 -1.05 10.15
N HIS A 143 -14.97 0.14 9.72
CA HIS A 143 -15.78 1.34 9.85
C HIS A 143 -16.52 1.58 8.53
N LYS A 144 -17.80 1.18 8.47
CA LYS A 144 -18.64 1.26 7.26
C LYS A 144 -19.08 2.69 6.92
N HIS A 145 -19.05 3.58 7.91
CA HIS A 145 -19.40 4.99 7.75
C HIS A 145 -18.34 5.83 8.43
N THR A 146 -17.83 6.82 7.75
CA THR A 146 -16.84 7.77 8.32
C THR A 146 -17.49 8.78 9.29
N THR A 147 -18.69 8.47 9.78
CA THR A 147 -19.48 9.33 10.70
C THR A 147 -19.20 9.08 12.19
N GLU A 148 -18.56 7.95 12.54
CA GLU A 148 -18.17 7.64 13.93
C GLU A 148 -16.71 7.92 14.23
#